data_e7fce8b4d83e4190d777eb3c62daba7a
#
_entry.id   e7fce8b4d83e4190d777eb3c62daba7a
#
_cell.length_a   1.000
_cell.length_b   1.000
_cell.length_c   1.000
_cell.angle_alpha   90.00
_cell.angle_beta   90.00
_cell.angle_gamma   90.00
#
_symmetry.space_group_name_H-M   'P 1'
#
loop_
_entity.id
_entity.type
_entity.pdbx_description
1 polymer ?
#
loop_
_entity_poly.entity_id
_entity_poly.type
_entity_poly.pdbx_seq_one_letter_code
_entity_poly.pdbx_strand_id
1 'polypeptide(L)'
;MNAEIKLEARQAMLSGKKRLDILSFAAIAVFGLSVAGTLINSFMRKNVIWVALVSGITIYILKAVVAYKTQVETLSLARNMPRIKTQKAEWLRAVCLSAFLSFLRLAEMAVFEFLPVSVTVCLYFTLKDKGLSRNVFFVVLSGALLLALTGLAFWFVSVQKYSRARLILAAYPDITVTDSVKLSVTGMSGRLFSAVLFKISFLPWILLCVFVLPLAFVIPYYNQSVTCFLLNK
;
A
#
# COMPACT_ATOMS: atom_id res chain seq x y z
N MET A 1 -13.83 19.74 0.70
CA MET A 1 -12.61 19.12 0.14
C MET A 1 -12.75 17.60 -0.13
N ASN A 2 -12.95 16.73 0.86
CA ASN A 2 -13.02 15.27 0.58
C ASN A 2 -14.23 14.83 -0.29
N ALA A 3 -15.38 15.49 -0.17
CA ALA A 3 -16.56 15.20 -0.97
C ALA A 3 -16.38 15.63 -2.43
N GLU A 4 -15.80 16.78 -2.66
CA GLU A 4 -15.49 17.32 -4.00
C GLU A 4 -14.51 16.42 -4.76
N ILE A 5 -13.43 16.00 -4.10
CA ILE A 5 -12.44 15.07 -4.69
C ILE A 5 -13.09 13.73 -5.07
N LYS A 6 -14.00 13.22 -4.24
CA LYS A 6 -14.74 11.99 -4.53
C LYS A 6 -15.70 12.16 -5.70
N LEU A 7 -16.31 13.33 -5.83
CA LEU A 7 -17.21 13.67 -6.92
C LEU A 7 -16.43 13.81 -8.23
N GLU A 8 -15.29 14.50 -8.21
CA GLU A 8 -14.36 14.62 -9.35
C GLU A 8 -13.88 13.24 -9.83
N ALA A 9 -13.48 12.36 -8.90
CA ALA A 9 -13.10 10.99 -9.22
C ALA A 9 -14.25 10.21 -9.89
N ARG A 10 -15.48 10.37 -9.42
CA ARG A 10 -16.67 9.75 -10.01
C ARG A 10 -16.94 10.27 -11.41
N GLN A 11 -16.83 11.56 -11.64
CA GLN A 11 -17.00 12.16 -12.97
C GLN A 11 -15.94 11.68 -13.95
N ALA A 12 -14.66 11.64 -13.52
CA ALA A 12 -13.56 11.10 -14.32
C ALA A 12 -13.79 9.63 -14.71
N MET A 13 -14.33 8.82 -13.81
CA MET A 13 -14.68 7.42 -14.11
C MET A 13 -15.84 7.31 -15.09
N LEU A 14 -16.87 8.13 -14.97
CA LEU A 14 -18.02 8.11 -15.87
C LEU A 14 -17.68 8.57 -17.29
N SER A 15 -16.77 9.52 -17.45
CA SER A 15 -16.27 9.97 -18.75
C SER A 15 -15.47 8.92 -19.50
N GLY A 16 -14.90 7.94 -18.77
CA GLY A 16 -14.00 6.92 -19.31
C GLY A 16 -14.54 5.49 -19.24
N LYS A 17 -15.80 5.19 -19.61
CA LYS A 17 -16.41 3.84 -19.49
C LYS A 17 -15.50 2.68 -19.90
N LYS A 18 -14.84 2.77 -21.08
CA LYS A 18 -13.91 1.73 -21.57
C LYS A 18 -12.68 1.52 -20.69
N ARG A 19 -12.29 2.55 -19.91
CA ARG A 19 -11.15 2.48 -18.98
C ARG A 19 -11.55 1.92 -17.63
N LEU A 20 -12.83 2.03 -17.26
CA LEU A 20 -13.39 1.41 -16.06
C LEU A 20 -13.23 -0.11 -16.09
N ASP A 21 -13.46 -0.73 -17.26
CA ASP A 21 -13.30 -2.17 -17.43
C ASP A 21 -11.87 -2.62 -17.19
N ILE A 22 -10.89 -1.83 -17.64
CA ILE A 22 -9.46 -2.12 -17.41
C ILE A 22 -9.11 -2.00 -15.93
N LEU A 23 -9.63 -0.99 -15.23
CA LEU A 23 -9.40 -0.80 -13.80
C LEU A 23 -10.05 -1.90 -12.98
N SER A 24 -11.26 -2.31 -13.35
CA SER A 24 -11.98 -3.43 -12.71
C SER A 24 -11.23 -4.74 -12.91
N PHE A 25 -10.77 -5.03 -14.13
CA PHE A 25 -9.95 -6.20 -14.44
C PHE A 25 -8.63 -6.19 -13.66
N ALA A 26 -7.96 -5.04 -13.60
CA ALA A 26 -6.74 -4.89 -12.81
C ALA A 26 -6.98 -5.16 -11.31
N ALA A 27 -8.10 -4.69 -10.76
CA ALA A 27 -8.48 -4.92 -9.37
C ALA A 27 -8.71 -6.41 -9.09
N ILE A 28 -9.46 -7.10 -9.95
CA ILE A 28 -9.72 -8.54 -9.85
C ILE A 28 -8.41 -9.33 -10.00
N ALA A 29 -7.54 -8.95 -10.94
CA ALA A 29 -6.25 -9.59 -11.15
C ALA A 29 -5.34 -9.47 -9.91
N VAL A 30 -5.26 -8.28 -9.28
CA VAL A 30 -4.49 -8.07 -8.05
C VAL A 30 -5.04 -8.91 -6.90
N PHE A 31 -6.36 -9.00 -6.77
CA PHE A 31 -7.02 -9.84 -5.77
C PHE A 31 -6.72 -11.32 -6.01
N GLY A 32 -6.92 -11.81 -7.24
CA GLY A 32 -6.63 -13.20 -7.63
C GLY A 32 -5.17 -13.58 -7.38
N LEU A 33 -4.22 -12.70 -7.74
CA LEU A 33 -2.80 -12.89 -7.45
C LEU A 33 -2.51 -12.94 -5.95
N SER A 34 -3.27 -12.20 -5.14
CA SER A 34 -3.11 -12.22 -3.68
C SER A 34 -3.58 -13.54 -3.08
N VAL A 35 -4.74 -14.01 -3.52
CA VAL A 35 -5.31 -15.31 -3.10
C VAL A 35 -4.43 -16.47 -3.56
N ALA A 36 -4.01 -16.48 -4.83
CA ALA A 36 -3.11 -17.50 -5.37
C ALA A 36 -1.79 -17.56 -4.59
N GLY A 37 -1.21 -16.41 -4.23
CA GLY A 37 0.01 -16.35 -3.42
C GLY A 37 -0.15 -16.96 -2.03
N THR A 38 -1.29 -16.72 -1.38
CA THR A 38 -1.58 -17.33 -0.07
C THR A 38 -1.83 -18.84 -0.16
N LEU A 39 -2.53 -19.29 -1.18
CA LEU A 39 -2.79 -20.71 -1.41
C LEU A 39 -1.49 -21.47 -1.72
N ILE A 40 -0.66 -20.96 -2.62
CA ILE A 40 0.64 -21.57 -2.96
C ILE A 40 1.51 -21.67 -1.71
N ASN A 41 1.61 -20.61 -0.90
CA ASN A 41 2.36 -20.62 0.36
C ASN A 41 1.82 -21.64 1.37
N SER A 42 0.50 -21.84 1.42
CA SER A 42 -0.14 -22.82 2.32
C SER A 42 0.11 -24.25 1.90
N PHE A 43 0.06 -24.53 0.60
CA PHE A 43 0.31 -25.87 0.05
C PHE A 43 1.77 -26.31 0.11
N MET A 44 2.71 -25.33 -0.06
CA MET A 44 4.14 -25.61 -0.17
C MET A 44 4.87 -25.77 1.18
N ARG A 45 4.16 -25.82 2.30
CA ARG A 45 4.71 -25.74 3.67
C ARG A 45 5.68 -26.88 4.05
N LYS A 46 5.85 -27.92 3.26
CA LYS A 46 6.63 -29.09 3.67
C LYS A 46 7.91 -29.40 2.89
N ASN A 47 8.11 -29.03 1.63
CA ASN A 47 9.27 -29.57 0.91
C ASN A 47 9.99 -28.72 -0.13
N VAL A 48 9.54 -27.51 -0.50
CA VAL A 48 10.20 -26.80 -1.64
C VAL A 48 10.31 -25.30 -1.40
N ILE A 49 11.23 -24.91 -0.54
CA ILE A 49 11.57 -23.49 -0.26
C ILE A 49 11.82 -22.72 -1.57
N TRP A 50 12.48 -23.32 -2.54
CA TRP A 50 12.77 -22.70 -3.83
C TRP A 50 11.52 -22.39 -4.68
N VAL A 51 10.55 -23.29 -4.71
CA VAL A 51 9.29 -23.06 -5.45
C VAL A 51 8.47 -21.97 -4.79
N ALA A 52 8.40 -21.94 -3.46
CA ALA A 52 7.74 -20.87 -2.72
C ALA A 52 8.42 -19.52 -2.97
N LEU A 53 9.74 -19.49 -3.04
CA LEU A 53 10.52 -18.27 -3.28
C LEU A 53 10.32 -17.77 -4.71
N VAL A 54 10.43 -18.63 -5.72
CA VAL A 54 10.24 -18.29 -7.13
C VAL A 54 8.78 -17.83 -7.38
N SER A 55 7.80 -18.54 -6.86
CA SER A 55 6.39 -18.17 -6.99
C SER A 55 6.10 -16.83 -6.30
N GLY A 56 6.66 -16.60 -5.11
CA GLY A 56 6.55 -15.34 -4.38
C GLY A 56 7.12 -14.15 -5.15
N ILE A 57 8.32 -14.30 -5.72
CA ILE A 57 8.95 -13.27 -6.56
C ILE A 57 8.12 -13.01 -7.81
N THR A 58 7.65 -14.05 -8.50
CA THR A 58 6.82 -13.90 -9.71
C THR A 58 5.53 -13.16 -9.42
N ILE A 59 4.81 -13.53 -8.36
CA ILE A 59 3.58 -12.87 -7.92
C ILE A 59 3.87 -11.41 -7.53
N TYR A 60 4.98 -11.14 -6.87
CA TYR A 60 5.38 -9.79 -6.51
C TYR A 60 5.61 -8.91 -7.75
N ILE A 61 6.33 -9.41 -8.75
CA ILE A 61 6.56 -8.71 -10.02
C ILE A 61 5.24 -8.42 -10.72
N LEU A 62 4.35 -9.41 -10.84
CA LEU A 62 3.04 -9.24 -11.46
C LEU A 62 2.20 -8.17 -10.73
N LYS A 63 2.17 -8.19 -9.41
CA LYS A 63 1.51 -7.15 -8.60
C LYS A 63 2.08 -5.76 -8.85
N ALA A 64 3.41 -5.64 -8.93
CA ALA A 64 4.06 -4.36 -9.18
C ALA A 64 3.70 -3.79 -10.56
N VAL A 65 3.69 -4.63 -11.60
CA VAL A 65 3.32 -4.26 -12.96
C VAL A 65 1.84 -3.84 -13.04
N VAL A 66 0.94 -4.65 -12.48
CA VAL A 66 -0.50 -4.34 -12.46
C VAL A 66 -0.78 -3.05 -11.69
N ALA A 67 -0.16 -2.88 -10.53
CA ALA A 67 -0.30 -1.66 -9.74
C ALA A 67 0.18 -0.41 -10.49
N TYR A 68 1.31 -0.50 -11.20
CA TYR A 68 1.81 0.60 -12.03
C TYR A 68 0.85 0.93 -13.17
N LYS A 69 0.39 -0.08 -13.91
CA LYS A 69 -0.58 0.11 -14.99
C LYS A 69 -1.87 0.77 -14.49
N THR A 70 -2.37 0.35 -13.34
CA THR A 70 -3.53 0.98 -12.70
C THR A 70 -3.25 2.47 -12.40
N GLN A 71 -2.06 2.82 -11.93
CA GLN A 71 -1.69 4.20 -11.65
C GLN A 71 -1.60 5.06 -12.92
N VAL A 72 -1.06 4.51 -14.01
CA VAL A 72 -1.01 5.20 -15.32
C VAL A 72 -2.43 5.49 -15.85
N GLU A 73 -3.32 4.50 -15.77
CA GLU A 73 -4.72 4.66 -16.22
C GLU A 73 -5.49 5.65 -15.33
N THR A 74 -5.35 5.57 -13.99
CA THR A 74 -6.00 6.54 -13.08
C THR A 74 -5.47 7.95 -13.28
N LEU A 75 -4.17 8.12 -13.57
CA LEU A 75 -3.57 9.41 -13.89
C LEU A 75 -4.12 9.98 -15.19
N SER A 76 -4.22 9.16 -16.24
CA SER A 76 -4.74 9.59 -17.53
C SER A 76 -6.22 10.00 -17.45
N LEU A 77 -7.02 9.30 -16.64
CA LEU A 77 -8.41 9.66 -16.34
C LEU A 77 -8.50 10.96 -15.55
N ALA A 78 -7.71 11.13 -14.51
CA ALA A 78 -7.73 12.31 -13.66
C ALA A 78 -7.30 13.59 -14.40
N ARG A 79 -6.40 13.46 -15.38
CA ARG A 79 -5.93 14.58 -16.22
C ARG A 79 -6.69 14.72 -17.55
N ASN A 80 -7.67 13.88 -17.78
CA ASN A 80 -8.44 13.85 -19.05
C ASN A 80 -7.55 13.68 -20.30
N MET A 81 -6.43 12.95 -20.14
CA MET A 81 -5.45 12.73 -21.21
C MET A 81 -5.78 11.48 -22.03
N PRO A 82 -5.30 11.40 -23.30
CA PRO A 82 -5.37 10.16 -24.06
C PRO A 82 -4.60 9.06 -23.34
N ARG A 83 -4.96 7.80 -23.63
CA ARG A 83 -4.33 6.63 -22.99
C ARG A 83 -2.82 6.62 -23.24
N ILE A 84 -2.06 6.63 -22.17
CA ILE A 84 -0.59 6.57 -22.22
C ILE A 84 -0.18 5.12 -22.51
N LYS A 85 0.52 4.91 -23.64
CA LYS A 85 1.11 3.59 -23.95
C LYS A 85 2.38 3.42 -23.12
N THR A 86 2.38 2.45 -22.21
CA THR A 86 3.55 2.11 -21.41
C THR A 86 4.57 1.32 -22.22
N GLN A 87 5.83 1.72 -22.16
CA GLN A 87 6.96 1.00 -22.78
C GLN A 87 7.49 -0.09 -21.84
N LYS A 88 8.18 -1.11 -22.40
CA LYS A 88 8.75 -2.21 -21.61
C LYS A 88 9.75 -1.72 -20.56
N ALA A 89 10.53 -0.69 -20.85
CA ALA A 89 11.49 -0.10 -19.93
C ALA A 89 10.84 0.51 -18.68
N GLU A 90 9.61 1.04 -18.80
CA GLU A 90 8.87 1.60 -17.69
C GLU A 90 8.42 0.54 -16.69
N TRP A 91 8.12 -0.67 -17.15
CA TRP A 91 7.74 -1.78 -16.27
C TRP A 91 8.88 -2.21 -15.35
N LEU A 92 10.11 -2.25 -15.89
CA LEU A 92 11.29 -2.53 -15.07
C LEU A 92 11.48 -1.47 -13.98
N ARG A 93 11.36 -0.19 -14.34
CA ARG A 93 11.42 0.92 -13.38
C ARG A 93 10.30 0.83 -12.32
N ALA A 94 9.10 0.44 -12.72
CA ALA A 94 7.98 0.23 -11.81
C ALA A 94 8.23 -0.91 -10.81
N VAL A 95 8.84 -2.01 -11.25
CA VAL A 95 9.24 -3.11 -10.37
C VAL A 95 10.34 -2.66 -9.42
N CYS A 96 11.39 -1.98 -9.92
CA CYS A 96 12.44 -1.41 -9.10
C CYS A 96 11.90 -0.42 -8.05
N LEU A 97 10.99 0.47 -8.45
CA LEU A 97 10.34 1.39 -7.53
C LEU A 97 9.54 0.62 -6.45
N SER A 98 8.79 -0.40 -6.85
CA SER A 98 8.01 -1.21 -5.91
C SER A 98 8.91 -1.93 -4.91
N ALA A 99 10.03 -2.50 -5.35
CA ALA A 99 11.02 -3.14 -4.50
C ALA A 99 11.65 -2.13 -3.52
N PHE A 100 12.06 -0.98 -4.03
CA PHE A 100 12.63 0.09 -3.22
C PHE A 100 11.66 0.63 -2.18
N LEU A 101 10.40 0.87 -2.56
CA LEU A 101 9.35 1.28 -1.62
C LEU A 101 9.05 0.21 -0.57
N SER A 102 9.08 -1.07 -0.93
CA SER A 102 8.90 -2.17 0.02
C SER A 102 10.04 -2.22 1.02
N PHE A 103 11.28 -2.04 0.56
CA PHE A 103 12.45 -1.97 1.43
C PHE A 103 12.35 -0.79 2.42
N LEU A 104 12.02 0.41 1.94
CA LEU A 104 11.86 1.58 2.80
C LEU A 104 10.76 1.37 3.86
N ARG A 105 9.62 0.78 3.47
CA ARG A 105 8.53 0.48 4.41
C ARG A 105 8.92 -0.56 5.46
N LEU A 106 9.69 -1.57 5.06
CA LEU A 106 10.22 -2.56 5.98
C LEU A 106 11.22 -1.94 6.97
N ALA A 107 12.10 -1.06 6.47
CA ALA A 107 13.05 -0.35 7.33
C ALA A 107 12.32 0.52 8.36
N GLU A 108 11.27 1.25 7.95
CA GLU A 108 10.45 2.03 8.88
C GLU A 108 9.67 1.14 9.86
N MET A 109 9.11 0.02 9.39
CA MET A 109 8.45 -0.95 10.25
C MET A 109 9.42 -1.52 11.30
N ALA A 110 10.65 -1.80 10.91
CA ALA A 110 11.68 -2.26 11.84
C ALA A 110 11.94 -1.24 12.95
N VAL A 111 11.98 0.04 12.64
CA VAL A 111 12.18 1.09 13.65
C VAL A 111 10.96 1.27 14.56
N PHE A 112 9.76 1.31 14.00
CA PHE A 112 8.54 1.62 14.76
C PHE A 112 7.97 0.43 15.52
N GLU A 113 8.19 -0.81 15.04
CA GLU A 113 7.62 -2.03 15.64
C GLU A 113 8.67 -2.89 16.33
N PHE A 114 9.76 -3.25 15.64
CA PHE A 114 10.74 -4.19 16.20
C PHE A 114 11.46 -3.63 17.43
N LEU A 115 11.81 -2.36 17.41
CA LEU A 115 12.58 -1.76 18.51
C LEU A 115 11.76 -1.66 19.79
N PRO A 116 10.51 -1.15 19.82
CA PRO A 116 9.67 -1.18 21.02
C PRO A 116 9.35 -2.59 21.50
N VAL A 117 9.05 -3.52 20.58
CA VAL A 117 8.73 -4.91 20.94
C VAL A 117 9.93 -5.61 21.53
N SER A 118 11.14 -5.48 20.96
CA SER A 118 12.35 -6.11 21.50
C SER A 118 12.70 -5.61 22.89
N VAL A 119 12.59 -4.30 23.13
CA VAL A 119 12.79 -3.72 24.48
C VAL A 119 11.80 -4.32 25.47
N THR A 120 10.52 -4.44 25.08
CA THR A 120 9.49 -5.00 25.97
C THR A 120 9.73 -6.48 26.28
N VAL A 121 10.14 -7.26 25.26
CA VAL A 121 10.50 -8.69 25.44
C VAL A 121 11.70 -8.84 26.35
N CYS A 122 12.76 -8.06 26.17
CA CYS A 122 13.92 -8.07 27.07
C CYS A 122 13.54 -7.72 28.50
N LEU A 123 12.69 -6.71 28.67
CA LEU A 123 12.20 -6.28 29.98
C LEU A 123 11.36 -7.36 30.65
N TYR A 124 10.52 -8.07 29.89
CA TYR A 124 9.76 -9.22 30.36
C TYR A 124 10.68 -10.34 30.89
N PHE A 125 11.71 -10.75 30.14
CA PHE A 125 12.61 -11.80 30.53
C PHE A 125 13.40 -11.41 31.77
N THR A 126 13.93 -10.18 31.83
CA THR A 126 14.68 -9.71 33.01
C THR A 126 13.83 -9.62 34.29
N LEU A 127 12.54 -9.30 34.14
CA LEU A 127 11.60 -9.25 35.25
C LEU A 127 11.13 -10.64 35.67
N LYS A 128 10.96 -11.58 34.74
CA LYS A 128 10.56 -12.96 35.00
C LYS A 128 11.53 -13.66 35.95
N ASP A 129 12.83 -13.47 35.74
CA ASP A 129 13.87 -14.07 36.56
C ASP A 129 13.87 -13.54 38.02
N LYS A 130 13.25 -12.39 38.26
CA LYS A 130 13.10 -11.77 39.60
C LYS A 130 11.81 -12.16 40.33
N GLY A 131 11.08 -13.18 39.85
CA GLY A 131 9.86 -13.66 40.54
C GLY A 131 8.64 -12.75 40.28
N LEU A 132 8.31 -12.50 39.03
CA LEU A 132 7.24 -11.62 38.62
C LEU A 132 5.88 -12.01 39.21
N SER A 133 5.22 -11.08 39.89
CA SER A 133 3.83 -11.29 40.30
C SER A 133 2.89 -11.23 39.06
N ARG A 134 1.77 -11.95 39.11
CA ARG A 134 0.77 -11.99 38.03
C ARG A 134 0.32 -10.60 37.61
N ASN A 135 0.20 -9.66 38.53
CA ASN A 135 -0.24 -8.29 38.24
C ASN A 135 0.81 -7.53 37.41
N VAL A 136 2.09 -7.68 37.73
CA VAL A 136 3.19 -7.04 36.96
C VAL A 136 3.26 -7.60 35.54
N PHE A 137 2.99 -8.90 35.34
CA PHE A 137 2.89 -9.51 34.03
C PHE A 137 1.82 -8.81 33.17
N PHE A 138 0.61 -8.61 33.69
CA PHE A 138 -0.46 -7.93 32.96
C PHE A 138 -0.14 -6.46 32.63
N VAL A 139 0.54 -5.75 33.53
CA VAL A 139 0.98 -4.36 33.29
C VAL A 139 2.01 -4.30 32.16
N VAL A 140 3.00 -5.19 32.17
CA VAL A 140 4.01 -5.25 31.10
C VAL A 140 3.38 -5.63 29.76
N LEU A 141 2.47 -6.59 29.74
CA LEU A 141 1.77 -7.02 28.52
C LEU A 141 0.88 -5.90 27.95
N SER A 142 0.14 -5.20 28.81
CA SER A 142 -0.71 -4.07 28.36
C SER A 142 0.13 -2.89 27.84
N GLY A 143 1.26 -2.59 28.49
CA GLY A 143 2.22 -1.60 28.03
C GLY A 143 2.82 -1.96 26.66
N ALA A 144 3.19 -3.23 26.47
CA ALA A 144 3.67 -3.74 25.18
C ALA A 144 2.64 -3.58 24.07
N LEU A 145 1.39 -3.94 24.36
CA LEU A 145 0.29 -3.82 23.39
C LEU A 145 0.05 -2.35 22.99
N LEU A 146 0.06 -1.44 23.96
CA LEU A 146 -0.08 -0.01 23.68
C LEU A 146 1.09 0.52 22.84
N LEU A 147 2.32 0.12 23.13
CA LEU A 147 3.49 0.51 22.32
C LEU A 147 3.41 -0.04 20.91
N ALA A 148 3.00 -1.29 20.72
CA ALA A 148 2.81 -1.86 19.39
C ALA A 148 1.71 -1.14 18.61
N LEU A 149 0.57 -0.83 19.22
CA LEU A 149 -0.52 -0.11 18.57
C LEU A 149 -0.10 1.33 18.18
N THR A 150 0.62 2.02 19.04
CA THR A 150 1.13 3.36 18.74
C THR A 150 2.20 3.32 17.65
N GLY A 151 3.12 2.35 17.69
CA GLY A 151 4.13 2.12 16.65
C GLY A 151 3.47 1.88 15.28
N LEU A 152 2.45 1.00 15.24
CA LEU A 152 1.68 0.72 14.02
C LEU A 152 1.00 1.98 13.47
N ALA A 153 0.41 2.81 14.34
CA ALA A 153 -0.21 4.07 13.93
C ALA A 153 0.81 5.04 13.32
N PHE A 154 1.96 5.22 13.96
CA PHE A 154 3.04 6.07 13.43
C PHE A 154 3.60 5.54 12.12
N TRP A 155 3.85 4.23 12.02
CA TRP A 155 4.28 3.59 10.78
C TRP A 155 3.26 3.83 9.66
N PHE A 156 1.97 3.63 9.92
CA PHE A 156 0.92 3.84 8.93
C PHE A 156 0.87 5.29 8.42
N VAL A 157 1.06 6.27 9.28
CA VAL A 157 1.16 7.69 8.90
C VAL A 157 2.43 7.93 8.09
N SER A 158 3.58 7.44 8.57
CA SER A 158 4.88 7.65 7.92
C SER A 158 4.93 7.10 6.50
N VAL A 159 4.38 5.91 6.25
CA VAL A 159 4.35 5.28 4.92
C VAL A 159 3.60 6.12 3.88
N GLN A 160 2.71 7.04 4.30
CA GLN A 160 1.98 7.91 3.37
C GLN A 160 2.89 8.85 2.57
N LYS A 161 4.07 9.18 3.08
CA LYS A 161 5.03 10.03 2.35
C LYS A 161 5.46 9.45 0.99
N TYR A 162 5.35 8.13 0.82
CA TYR A 162 5.67 7.45 -0.45
C TYR A 162 4.48 7.28 -1.39
N SER A 163 3.28 7.72 -1.00
CA SER A 163 2.05 7.47 -1.76
C SER A 163 2.06 8.09 -3.16
N ARG A 164 2.76 9.22 -3.35
CA ARG A 164 2.85 9.93 -4.65
C ARG A 164 3.93 9.36 -5.58
N ALA A 165 4.91 8.59 -5.08
CA ALA A 165 6.07 8.18 -5.86
C ALA A 165 5.71 7.45 -7.17
N ARG A 166 4.73 6.55 -7.13
CA ARG A 166 4.26 5.85 -8.33
C ARG A 166 3.58 6.77 -9.34
N LEU A 167 2.82 7.77 -8.87
CA LEU A 167 2.17 8.76 -9.73
C LEU A 167 3.20 9.67 -10.39
N ILE A 168 4.24 10.06 -9.66
CA ILE A 168 5.34 10.88 -10.18
C ILE A 168 6.10 10.11 -11.26
N LEU A 169 6.41 8.83 -11.02
CA LEU A 169 7.07 7.98 -12.02
C LEU A 169 6.18 7.79 -13.26
N ALA A 170 4.86 7.67 -13.10
CA ALA A 170 3.92 7.56 -14.23
C ALA A 170 3.76 8.88 -15.00
N ALA A 171 3.86 10.03 -14.31
CA ALA A 171 3.74 11.34 -14.92
C ALA A 171 5.00 11.80 -15.66
N TYR A 172 6.17 11.35 -15.20
CA TYR A 172 7.49 11.74 -15.70
C TYR A 172 8.33 10.48 -15.96
N PRO A 173 8.21 9.87 -17.15
CA PRO A 173 8.87 8.59 -17.45
C PRO A 173 10.41 8.66 -17.43
N ASP A 174 11.00 9.86 -17.60
CA ASP A 174 12.44 10.05 -17.61
C ASP A 174 13.07 10.22 -16.21
N ILE A 175 12.24 10.38 -15.17
CA ILE A 175 12.72 10.56 -13.81
C ILE A 175 13.32 9.27 -13.23
N THR A 176 14.33 9.40 -12.36
CA THR A 176 14.90 8.25 -11.66
C THR A 176 13.96 7.74 -10.55
N VAL A 177 14.11 6.48 -10.17
CA VAL A 177 13.32 5.88 -9.07
C VAL A 177 13.54 6.63 -7.76
N THR A 178 14.80 7.00 -7.48
CA THR A 178 15.17 7.73 -6.26
C THR A 178 14.59 9.13 -6.22
N ASP A 179 14.61 9.84 -7.35
CA ASP A 179 14.07 11.21 -7.41
C ASP A 179 12.54 11.21 -7.34
N SER A 180 11.87 10.21 -7.91
CA SER A 180 10.43 10.05 -7.75
C SER A 180 10.02 9.88 -6.28
N VAL A 181 10.83 9.16 -5.49
CA VAL A 181 10.62 9.00 -4.04
C VAL A 181 10.91 10.30 -3.29
N LYS A 182 12.03 10.98 -3.58
CA LYS A 182 12.35 12.28 -2.96
C LYS A 182 11.25 13.30 -3.19
N LEU A 183 10.78 13.45 -4.44
CA LEU A 183 9.68 14.35 -4.78
C LEU A 183 8.36 13.95 -4.10
N SER A 184 8.11 12.64 -3.92
CA SER A 184 6.96 12.17 -3.16
C SER A 184 7.04 12.61 -1.71
N VAL A 185 8.18 12.41 -1.05
CA VAL A 185 8.40 12.79 0.35
C VAL A 185 8.20 14.29 0.53
N THR A 186 8.84 15.11 -0.31
CA THR A 186 8.71 16.58 -0.27
C THR A 186 7.27 17.02 -0.53
N GLY A 187 6.61 16.45 -1.54
CA GLY A 187 5.24 16.82 -1.92
C GLY A 187 4.16 16.34 -0.94
N MET A 188 4.48 15.40 -0.05
CA MET A 188 3.57 14.94 1.01
C MET A 188 3.86 15.59 2.37
N SER A 189 4.91 16.39 2.48
CA SER A 189 5.22 17.15 3.69
C SER A 189 4.01 18.01 4.10
N GLY A 190 3.64 17.96 5.37
CA GLY A 190 2.47 18.67 5.92
C GLY A 190 1.09 18.06 5.58
N ARG A 191 1.00 17.04 4.68
CA ARG A 191 -0.28 16.45 4.23
C ARG A 191 -0.46 14.99 4.63
N LEU A 192 0.46 14.42 5.40
CA LEU A 192 0.43 13.00 5.77
C LEU A 192 -0.85 12.63 6.51
N PHE A 193 -1.24 13.41 7.50
CA PHE A 193 -2.44 13.16 8.28
C PHE A 193 -3.72 13.26 7.44
N SER A 194 -3.80 14.27 6.56
CA SER A 194 -4.92 14.43 5.63
C SER A 194 -5.04 13.23 4.67
N ALA A 195 -3.92 12.67 4.22
CA ALA A 195 -3.90 11.48 3.38
C ALA A 195 -4.41 10.24 4.14
N VAL A 196 -4.05 10.10 5.42
CA VAL A 196 -4.56 9.03 6.29
C VAL A 196 -6.06 9.16 6.48
N LEU A 197 -6.55 10.34 6.88
CA LEU A 197 -7.98 10.59 7.09
C LEU A 197 -8.78 10.34 5.80
N PHE A 198 -8.26 10.80 4.65
CA PHE A 198 -8.89 10.54 3.36
C PHE A 198 -9.04 9.04 3.08
N LYS A 199 -7.98 8.25 3.32
CA LYS A 199 -8.02 6.78 3.13
C LYS A 199 -8.96 6.09 4.12
N ILE A 200 -8.95 6.50 5.39
CA ILE A 200 -9.86 5.98 6.43
C ILE A 200 -11.32 6.22 6.04
N SER A 201 -11.64 7.33 5.36
CA SER A 201 -13.01 7.61 4.90
C SER A 201 -13.57 6.59 3.89
N PHE A 202 -12.73 5.70 3.36
CA PHE A 202 -13.13 4.57 2.52
C PHE A 202 -13.28 3.25 3.29
N LEU A 203 -12.95 3.24 4.58
CA LEU A 203 -13.02 2.02 5.39
C LEU A 203 -14.39 1.31 5.30
N PRO A 204 -15.55 2.00 5.40
CA PRO A 204 -16.85 1.35 5.27
C PRO A 204 -17.03 0.67 3.91
N TRP A 205 -16.54 1.28 2.83
CA TRP A 205 -16.60 0.71 1.49
C TRP A 205 -15.68 -0.49 1.32
N ILE A 206 -14.50 -0.45 1.96
CA ILE A 206 -13.54 -1.57 1.95
C ILE A 206 -14.13 -2.77 2.73
N LEU A 207 -14.84 -2.51 3.84
CA LEU A 207 -15.53 -3.57 4.59
C LEU A 207 -16.62 -4.26 3.75
N LEU A 208 -17.32 -3.52 2.88
CA LEU A 208 -18.27 -4.10 1.94
C LEU A 208 -17.62 -5.03 0.91
N CYS A 209 -16.30 -4.89 0.65
CA CYS A 209 -15.55 -5.75 -0.26
C CYS A 209 -15.35 -7.18 0.28
N VAL A 210 -15.76 -7.49 1.52
CA VAL A 210 -15.91 -8.88 2.01
C VAL A 210 -16.90 -9.65 1.13
N PHE A 211 -17.92 -8.98 0.60
CA PHE A 211 -18.75 -9.51 -0.47
C PHE A 211 -18.06 -9.23 -1.80
N VAL A 212 -17.50 -10.25 -2.44
CA VAL A 212 -16.62 -10.16 -3.64
C VAL A 212 -17.16 -9.23 -4.75
N LEU A 213 -18.48 -9.13 -4.94
CA LEU A 213 -19.12 -8.29 -5.96
C LEU A 213 -18.78 -6.80 -5.86
N PRO A 214 -18.79 -6.13 -4.68
CA PRO A 214 -18.41 -4.72 -4.58
C PRO A 214 -16.95 -4.43 -4.92
N LEU A 215 -16.07 -5.42 -4.83
CA LEU A 215 -14.64 -5.30 -5.05
C LEU A 215 -14.31 -4.72 -6.43
N ALA A 216 -15.03 -5.13 -7.46
CA ALA A 216 -14.85 -4.66 -8.83
C ALA A 216 -15.12 -3.14 -8.99
N PHE A 217 -15.99 -2.57 -8.17
CA PHE A 217 -16.35 -1.15 -8.21
C PHE A 217 -15.60 -0.31 -7.18
N VAL A 218 -15.45 -0.82 -5.97
CA VAL A 218 -14.84 -0.09 -4.85
C VAL A 218 -13.36 0.15 -5.07
N ILE A 219 -12.62 -0.85 -5.56
CA ILE A 219 -11.17 -0.70 -5.76
C ILE A 219 -10.82 0.30 -6.86
N PRO A 220 -11.42 0.27 -8.07
CA PRO A 220 -11.19 1.30 -9.07
C PRO A 220 -11.56 2.70 -8.58
N TYR A 221 -12.72 2.83 -7.91
CA TYR A 221 -13.16 4.10 -7.35
C TYR A 221 -12.21 4.62 -6.26
N TYR A 222 -11.75 3.76 -5.37
CA TYR A 222 -10.75 4.11 -4.36
C TYR A 222 -9.44 4.59 -5.00
N ASN A 223 -8.91 3.83 -5.96
CA ASN A 223 -7.66 4.19 -6.64
C ASN A 223 -7.78 5.53 -7.38
N GLN A 224 -8.91 5.76 -8.08
CA GLN A 224 -9.16 7.02 -8.77
C GLN A 224 -9.27 8.18 -7.78
N SER A 225 -10.01 8.02 -6.68
CA SER A 225 -10.17 9.04 -5.65
C SER A 225 -8.85 9.39 -4.97
N VAL A 226 -8.02 8.38 -4.68
CA VAL A 226 -6.67 8.59 -4.12
C VAL A 226 -5.79 9.33 -5.13
N THR A 227 -5.88 9.00 -6.42
CA THR A 227 -5.12 9.69 -7.47
C THR A 227 -5.54 11.17 -7.56
N CYS A 228 -6.83 11.47 -7.60
CA CYS A 228 -7.33 12.86 -7.58
C CYS A 228 -6.87 13.60 -6.31
N PHE A 229 -6.96 12.96 -5.14
CA PHE A 229 -6.46 13.54 -3.88
C PHE A 229 -4.96 13.87 -3.92
N LEU A 230 -4.15 12.96 -4.48
CA LEU A 230 -2.70 13.14 -4.57
C LEU A 230 -2.28 14.17 -5.63
N LEU A 231 -3.09 14.42 -6.66
CA LEU A 231 -2.85 15.44 -7.68
C LEU A 231 -3.31 16.83 -7.23
N ASN A 232 -4.32 16.90 -6.39
CA ASN A 232 -4.82 18.18 -5.84
C ASN A 232 -3.78 18.75 -4.87
N LYS A 233 -3.39 20.02 -5.10
CA LYS A 233 -2.36 20.71 -4.29
C LYS A 233 -2.95 21.29 -3.00
#